data_eb85e3b47e69d957774f14d923c67976
#
_entry.id   eb85e3b47e69d957774f14d923c67976
#
_cell.length_a   1.000
_cell.length_b   1.000
_cell.length_c   1.000
_cell.angle_alpha   90.00
_cell.angle_beta   90.00
_cell.angle_gamma   90.00
#
_symmetry.space_group_name_H-M   'P 1'
#
loop_
_entity.id
_entity.type
_entity.pdbx_description
1 polymer ?
#
loop_
_entity_poly.entity_id
_entity_poly.type
_entity_poly.pdbx_seq_one_letter_code
_entity_poly.pdbx_strand_id
1 'polypeptide(L)'
;MSTILTKDQLKQMVKNPYIDHWYDALEQLLDDYEINTPQRVAAFIAQCAHESGNFVFIKENLNYKAASLRKVFPKYFPTDELAAQYANKPEMIANRVYANRMGNGDEASGDGYRYCGRGLIQLTGKDNYTFFAGSLDISVEEAAEYLTTFEGACQSACWFWESNNLNQWADKGDILTLTKRINGGTIGLEDRIKHYNHALHVLGI
;
A
#
# COMPACT_ATOMS: atom_id res chain seq x y z
N MET A 1 7.79 -23.07 14.36
CA MET A 1 7.20 -22.04 13.50
C MET A 1 6.46 -22.75 12.37
N SER A 2 5.16 -22.61 12.29
CA SER A 2 4.38 -23.20 11.19
C SER A 2 4.53 -22.25 9.99
N THR A 3 5.38 -22.58 9.05
CA THR A 3 5.60 -21.75 7.86
C THR A 3 4.46 -22.01 6.87
N ILE A 4 3.39 -21.23 6.97
CA ILE A 4 2.24 -21.30 6.05
C ILE A 4 2.61 -20.90 4.62
N LEU A 5 3.63 -20.06 4.48
CA LEU A 5 4.15 -19.59 3.21
C LEU A 5 5.65 -19.87 3.14
N THR A 6 6.08 -20.58 2.12
CA THR A 6 7.51 -20.76 1.86
C THR A 6 8.02 -19.70 0.86
N LYS A 7 9.33 -19.48 0.85
CA LYS A 7 9.99 -18.57 -0.10
C LYS A 7 9.70 -18.97 -1.55
N ASP A 8 9.75 -20.26 -1.86
CA ASP A 8 9.48 -20.76 -3.21
C ASP A 8 8.01 -20.58 -3.62
N GLN A 9 7.09 -20.72 -2.68
CA GLN A 9 5.67 -20.41 -2.94
C GLN A 9 5.49 -18.91 -3.23
N LEU A 10 6.10 -18.02 -2.44
CA LEU A 10 6.01 -16.58 -2.71
C LEU A 10 6.61 -16.20 -4.07
N LYS A 11 7.72 -16.82 -4.47
CA LYS A 11 8.33 -16.65 -5.81
C LYS A 11 7.38 -17.04 -6.95
N GLN A 12 6.54 -18.05 -6.74
CA GLN A 12 5.53 -18.45 -7.71
C GLN A 12 4.34 -17.49 -7.76
N MET A 13 3.97 -16.89 -6.62
CA MET A 13 2.83 -15.95 -6.53
C MET A 13 3.18 -14.56 -7.05
N VAL A 14 4.39 -14.07 -6.78
CA VAL A 14 4.81 -12.68 -7.02
C VAL A 14 6.12 -12.66 -7.79
N LYS A 15 6.07 -12.11 -9.00
CA LYS A 15 7.28 -11.93 -9.83
C LYS A 15 7.97 -10.63 -9.47
N ASN A 16 9.00 -10.72 -8.63
CA ASN A 16 9.79 -9.58 -8.18
C ASN A 16 11.25 -9.99 -7.98
N PRO A 17 12.25 -9.22 -8.49
CA PRO A 17 13.66 -9.55 -8.34
C PRO A 17 14.16 -9.51 -6.89
N TYR A 18 13.46 -8.80 -6.01
CA TYR A 18 13.78 -8.68 -4.59
C TYR A 18 12.91 -9.57 -3.70
N ILE A 19 12.35 -10.65 -4.25
CA ILE A 19 11.38 -11.49 -3.56
C ILE A 19 11.94 -12.10 -2.25
N ASP A 20 13.25 -12.34 -2.18
CA ASP A 20 13.87 -12.86 -0.96
C ASP A 20 13.77 -11.87 0.20
N HIS A 21 13.97 -10.58 -0.04
CA HIS A 21 13.80 -9.53 0.97
C HIS A 21 12.34 -9.37 1.39
N TRP A 22 11.41 -9.46 0.42
CA TRP A 22 9.98 -9.43 0.71
C TRP A 22 9.53 -10.62 1.53
N TYR A 23 10.04 -11.81 1.22
CA TYR A 23 9.75 -13.01 2.00
C TYR A 23 10.25 -12.88 3.45
N ASP A 24 11.50 -12.47 3.63
CA ASP A 24 12.10 -12.32 4.96
C ASP A 24 11.31 -11.32 5.83
N ALA A 25 10.78 -10.26 5.23
CA ALA A 25 9.89 -9.31 5.91
C ALA A 25 8.53 -9.92 6.27
N LEU A 26 7.89 -10.63 5.33
CA LEU A 26 6.56 -11.22 5.52
C LEU A 26 6.57 -12.38 6.51
N GLU A 27 7.59 -13.23 6.48
CA GLU A 27 7.69 -14.41 7.33
C GLU A 27 7.57 -14.06 8.83
N GLN A 28 8.11 -12.92 9.23
CA GLN A 28 8.07 -12.45 10.60
C GLN A 28 6.73 -11.83 11.00
N LEU A 29 5.98 -11.30 10.04
CA LEU A 29 4.80 -10.48 10.28
C LEU A 29 3.48 -11.24 10.16
N LEU A 30 3.39 -12.22 9.27
CA LEU A 30 2.11 -12.86 8.95
C LEU A 30 1.43 -13.49 10.17
N ASP A 31 2.19 -14.17 11.01
CA ASP A 31 1.65 -14.80 12.22
C ASP A 31 1.22 -13.76 13.27
N ASP A 32 2.00 -12.67 13.43
CA ASP A 32 1.71 -11.61 14.40
C ASP A 32 0.39 -10.89 14.10
N TYR A 33 0.00 -10.81 12.83
CA TYR A 33 -1.26 -10.22 12.37
C TYR A 33 -2.35 -11.26 12.04
N GLU A 34 -2.18 -12.50 12.51
CA GLU A 34 -3.12 -13.60 12.30
C GLU A 34 -3.43 -13.89 10.81
N ILE A 35 -2.53 -13.55 9.89
CA ILE A 35 -2.60 -13.91 8.47
C ILE A 35 -1.94 -15.28 8.33
N ASN A 36 -2.54 -16.29 8.95
CA ASN A 36 -1.90 -17.56 9.25
C ASN A 36 -2.71 -18.79 8.79
N THR A 37 -3.63 -18.61 7.86
CA THR A 37 -4.27 -19.71 7.13
C THR A 37 -4.00 -19.57 5.63
N PRO A 38 -4.04 -20.65 4.84
CA PRO A 38 -3.82 -20.56 3.40
C PRO A 38 -4.75 -19.55 2.72
N GLN A 39 -6.03 -19.49 3.11
CA GLN A 39 -7.00 -18.55 2.54
C GLN A 39 -6.64 -17.10 2.87
N ARG A 40 -6.24 -16.81 4.12
CA ARG A 40 -5.83 -15.46 4.54
C ARG A 40 -4.56 -15.03 3.82
N VAL A 41 -3.55 -15.89 3.75
CA VAL A 41 -2.31 -15.62 3.01
C VAL A 41 -2.58 -15.39 1.54
N ALA A 42 -3.37 -16.24 0.88
CA ALA A 42 -3.71 -16.08 -0.53
C ALA A 42 -4.42 -14.75 -0.80
N ALA A 43 -5.42 -14.40 0.03
CA ALA A 43 -6.15 -13.15 -0.10
C ALA A 43 -5.27 -11.92 0.14
N PHE A 44 -4.43 -11.95 1.18
CA PHE A 44 -3.52 -10.85 1.52
C PHE A 44 -2.49 -10.62 0.41
N ILE A 45 -1.79 -11.67 -0.04
CA ILE A 45 -0.81 -11.58 -1.11
C ILE A 45 -1.45 -11.11 -2.42
N ALA A 46 -2.64 -11.60 -2.76
CA ALA A 46 -3.36 -11.18 -3.96
C ALA A 46 -3.69 -9.69 -3.97
N GLN A 47 -4.18 -9.16 -2.85
CA GLN A 47 -4.49 -7.75 -2.73
C GLN A 47 -3.23 -6.89 -2.77
N CYS A 48 -2.19 -7.27 -2.02
CA CYS A 48 -0.90 -6.57 -2.04
C CYS A 48 -0.25 -6.59 -3.43
N ALA A 49 -0.27 -7.72 -4.13
CA ALA A 49 0.30 -7.86 -5.46
C ALA A 49 -0.42 -6.94 -6.47
N HIS A 50 -1.74 -6.88 -6.40
CA HIS A 50 -2.51 -5.97 -7.26
C HIS A 50 -2.19 -4.51 -6.94
N GLU A 51 -2.29 -4.10 -5.68
CA GLU A 51 -2.11 -2.70 -5.25
C GLU A 51 -0.71 -2.15 -5.54
N SER A 52 0.31 -3.00 -5.47
CA SER A 52 1.71 -2.60 -5.63
C SER A 52 2.35 -3.01 -6.97
N GLY A 53 1.59 -3.59 -7.89
CA GLY A 53 2.15 -4.11 -9.14
C GLY A 53 3.25 -5.14 -8.88
N ASN A 54 2.93 -6.23 -8.18
CA ASN A 54 3.86 -7.28 -7.76
C ASN A 54 5.00 -6.76 -6.85
N PHE A 55 4.66 -5.94 -5.86
CA PHE A 55 5.59 -5.39 -4.87
C PHE A 55 6.66 -4.46 -5.46
N VAL A 56 6.38 -3.85 -6.61
CA VAL A 56 7.29 -2.91 -7.28
C VAL A 56 6.99 -1.47 -6.87
N PHE A 57 5.72 -1.08 -6.90
CA PHE A 57 5.28 0.30 -6.65
C PHE A 57 4.85 0.47 -5.19
N ILE A 58 5.83 0.70 -4.32
CA ILE A 58 5.64 0.86 -2.86
C ILE A 58 5.67 2.32 -2.40
N LYS A 59 5.83 3.25 -3.34
CA LYS A 59 5.72 4.70 -3.14
C LYS A 59 4.94 5.30 -4.29
N GLU A 60 4.04 6.21 -3.98
CA GLU A 60 3.26 6.97 -4.94
C GLU A 60 4.18 7.73 -5.92
N ASN A 61 3.90 7.60 -7.22
CA ASN A 61 4.60 8.36 -8.24
C ASN A 61 3.94 9.72 -8.42
N LEU A 62 4.60 10.76 -7.96
CA LEU A 62 4.14 12.15 -8.05
C LEU A 62 4.86 12.95 -9.13
N ASN A 63 5.59 12.28 -10.02
CA ASN A 63 6.27 12.94 -11.12
C ASN A 63 5.32 13.16 -12.31
N TYR A 64 4.63 14.30 -12.31
CA TYR A 64 3.64 14.67 -13.33
C TYR A 64 4.15 15.78 -14.23
N LYS A 65 3.86 15.68 -15.53
CA LYS A 65 3.99 16.80 -16.49
C LYS A 65 2.84 17.80 -16.30
N ALA A 66 3.02 19.04 -16.75
CA ALA A 66 2.01 20.10 -16.60
C ALA A 66 0.62 19.70 -17.12
N ALA A 67 0.53 19.12 -18.32
CA ALA A 67 -0.73 18.67 -18.89
C ALA A 67 -1.40 17.57 -18.04
N SER A 68 -0.62 16.68 -17.44
CA SER A 68 -1.13 15.63 -16.55
C SER A 68 -1.64 16.21 -15.23
N LEU A 69 -0.97 17.21 -14.65
CA LEU A 69 -1.44 17.92 -13.46
C LEU A 69 -2.81 18.57 -13.68
N ARG A 70 -3.01 19.20 -14.83
CA ARG A 70 -4.30 19.79 -15.21
C ARG A 70 -5.41 18.76 -15.34
N LYS A 71 -5.08 17.58 -15.85
CA LYS A 71 -6.03 16.48 -16.05
C LYS A 71 -6.36 15.72 -14.78
N VAL A 72 -5.35 15.40 -13.98
CA VAL A 72 -5.49 14.53 -12.80
C VAL A 72 -5.92 15.32 -11.56
N PHE A 73 -5.37 16.52 -11.40
CA PHE A 73 -5.61 17.38 -10.23
C PHE A 73 -6.15 18.78 -10.63
N PRO A 74 -7.24 18.87 -11.39
CA PRO A 74 -7.74 20.15 -11.93
C PRO A 74 -8.07 21.17 -10.84
N LYS A 75 -8.52 20.71 -9.67
CA LYS A 75 -8.82 21.56 -8.51
C LYS A 75 -7.60 22.31 -8.00
N TYR A 76 -6.44 21.64 -8.02
CA TYR A 76 -5.18 22.18 -7.48
C TYR A 76 -4.35 22.89 -8.54
N PHE A 77 -4.57 22.59 -9.81
CA PHE A 77 -3.87 23.18 -10.95
C PHE A 77 -4.86 23.72 -11.97
N PRO A 78 -5.57 24.82 -11.66
CA PRO A 78 -6.64 25.34 -12.51
C PRO A 78 -6.13 26.07 -13.77
N THR A 79 -4.84 26.38 -13.86
CA THR A 79 -4.24 27.08 -15.02
C THR A 79 -2.98 26.38 -15.53
N ASP A 80 -2.65 26.58 -16.80
CA ASP A 80 -1.43 26.02 -17.42
C ASP A 80 -0.16 26.62 -16.80
N GLU A 81 -0.20 27.89 -16.47
CA GLU A 81 0.91 28.63 -15.85
C GLU A 81 1.25 28.03 -14.49
N LEU A 82 0.25 27.78 -13.65
CA LEU A 82 0.43 27.17 -12.35
C LEU A 82 0.95 25.73 -12.48
N ALA A 83 0.37 24.93 -13.35
CA ALA A 83 0.83 23.57 -13.61
C ALA A 83 2.28 23.53 -14.10
N ALA A 84 2.69 24.47 -14.95
CA ALA A 84 4.06 24.57 -15.42
C ALA A 84 5.08 24.83 -14.28
N GLN A 85 4.68 25.60 -13.25
CA GLN A 85 5.54 25.88 -12.10
C GLN A 85 5.81 24.63 -11.26
N TYR A 86 4.89 23.68 -11.23
CA TYR A 86 4.95 22.45 -10.43
C TYR A 86 5.39 21.22 -11.23
N ALA A 87 5.38 21.31 -12.56
CA ALA A 87 5.68 20.17 -13.43
C ALA A 87 7.00 19.50 -13.11
N ASN A 88 6.99 18.17 -13.02
CA ASN A 88 8.16 17.34 -12.69
C ASN A 88 8.82 17.67 -11.34
N LYS A 89 8.07 18.18 -10.38
CA LYS A 89 8.52 18.49 -9.03
C LYS A 89 7.67 17.72 -8.01
N PRO A 90 7.94 16.41 -7.79
CA PRO A 90 7.10 15.53 -6.96
C PRO A 90 6.83 16.07 -5.55
N GLU A 91 7.85 16.62 -4.90
CA GLU A 91 7.72 17.19 -3.55
C GLU A 91 6.72 18.36 -3.52
N MET A 92 6.89 19.31 -4.42
CA MET A 92 5.99 20.47 -4.51
C MET A 92 4.56 20.05 -4.86
N ILE A 93 4.40 19.09 -5.78
CA ILE A 93 3.10 18.57 -6.18
C ILE A 93 2.39 17.94 -4.98
N ALA A 94 3.07 17.05 -4.25
CA ALA A 94 2.50 16.40 -3.06
C ALA A 94 2.11 17.42 -1.99
N ASN A 95 2.98 18.38 -1.70
CA ASN A 95 2.73 19.40 -0.69
C ASN A 95 1.51 20.26 -1.01
N ARG A 96 1.25 20.51 -2.29
CA ARG A 96 0.04 21.23 -2.73
C ARG A 96 -1.21 20.37 -2.73
N VAL A 97 -1.14 19.19 -3.33
CA VAL A 97 -2.31 18.30 -3.51
C VAL A 97 -2.84 17.80 -2.16
N TYR A 98 -1.95 17.52 -1.23
CA TYR A 98 -2.30 16.95 0.08
C TYR A 98 -2.32 17.98 1.21
N ALA A 99 -2.14 19.26 0.91
CA ALA A 99 -2.22 20.34 1.91
C ALA A 99 -3.58 20.34 2.62
N ASN A 100 -3.56 20.53 3.94
CA ASN A 100 -4.75 20.66 4.78
C ASN A 100 -5.73 19.46 4.68
N ARG A 101 -5.20 18.28 4.34
CA ARG A 101 -5.96 17.05 4.23
C ARG A 101 -5.34 15.97 5.09
N MET A 102 -6.16 15.04 5.60
CA MET A 102 -5.70 13.86 6.34
C MET A 102 -4.71 14.19 7.47
N GLY A 103 -4.94 15.29 8.16
CA GLY A 103 -4.07 15.77 9.24
C GLY A 103 -2.79 16.48 8.80
N ASN A 104 -2.54 16.62 7.49
CA ASN A 104 -1.42 17.39 6.98
C ASN A 104 -1.61 18.89 7.27
N GLY A 105 -0.51 19.60 7.50
CA GLY A 105 -0.49 21.06 7.51
C GLY A 105 -0.66 21.65 6.11
N ASP A 106 -0.44 22.95 6.00
CA ASP A 106 -0.48 23.67 4.72
C ASP A 106 0.63 23.24 3.75
N GLU A 107 0.63 23.81 2.54
CA GLU A 107 1.62 23.50 1.51
C GLU A 107 3.05 23.75 2.00
N ALA A 108 3.27 24.80 2.78
CA ALA A 108 4.58 25.16 3.32
C ALA A 108 5.09 24.21 4.40
N SER A 109 4.20 23.46 5.06
CA SER A 109 4.56 22.49 6.10
C SER A 109 5.44 21.33 5.59
N GLY A 110 5.35 20.99 4.30
CA GLY A 110 6.02 19.84 3.73
C GLY A 110 5.36 18.49 4.07
N ASP A 111 4.25 18.50 4.81
CA ASP A 111 3.58 17.29 5.25
C ASP A 111 3.04 16.45 4.07
N GLY A 112 2.57 17.11 3.01
CA GLY A 112 2.02 16.42 1.85
C GLY A 112 3.01 15.42 1.22
N TYR A 113 4.26 15.81 1.08
CA TYR A 113 5.29 14.91 0.56
C TYR A 113 5.82 13.95 1.62
N ARG A 114 6.01 14.43 2.85
CA ARG A 114 6.51 13.60 3.96
C ARG A 114 5.60 12.39 4.22
N TYR A 115 4.29 12.58 4.11
CA TYR A 115 3.28 11.56 4.35
C TYR A 115 2.52 11.15 3.08
N CYS A 116 3.17 11.20 1.92
CA CYS A 116 2.61 10.70 0.66
C CYS A 116 2.43 9.18 0.71
N GLY A 117 1.71 8.63 -0.27
CA GLY A 117 1.37 7.20 -0.31
C GLY A 117 2.60 6.29 -0.33
N ARG A 118 2.71 5.40 0.66
CA ARG A 118 3.79 4.39 0.78
C ARG A 118 3.24 3.06 1.30
N GLY A 119 3.99 1.98 1.02
CA GLY A 119 3.68 0.62 1.45
C GLY A 119 3.01 -0.22 0.39
N LEU A 120 2.84 -1.53 0.66
CA LEU A 120 2.21 -2.49 -0.27
C LEU A 120 0.72 -2.19 -0.49
N ILE A 121 0.04 -1.71 0.53
CA ILE A 121 -1.28 -1.08 0.46
C ILE A 121 -1.06 0.36 0.88
N GLN A 122 -1.13 1.29 -0.05
CA GLN A 122 -0.65 2.65 0.17
C GLN A 122 -1.30 3.32 1.38
N LEU A 123 -0.45 3.70 2.34
CA LEU A 123 -0.79 4.52 3.48
C LEU A 123 -0.49 5.98 3.13
N THR A 124 -1.46 6.87 3.28
CA THR A 124 -1.36 8.29 2.89
C THR A 124 -1.91 9.20 3.98
N GLY A 125 -1.21 10.30 4.24
CA GLY A 125 -1.63 11.34 5.15
C GLY A 125 -1.09 11.21 6.57
N LYS A 126 -0.86 12.34 7.23
CA LYS A 126 -0.25 12.39 8.56
C LYS A 126 -1.06 11.64 9.61
N ASP A 127 -2.39 11.73 9.57
CA ASP A 127 -3.25 11.02 10.52
C ASP A 127 -3.06 9.50 10.42
N ASN A 128 -3.07 8.95 9.19
CA ASN A 128 -2.88 7.52 8.98
C ASN A 128 -1.48 7.07 9.38
N TYR A 129 -0.45 7.86 9.10
CA TYR A 129 0.92 7.58 9.55
C TYR A 129 1.00 7.63 11.09
N THR A 130 0.31 8.56 11.73
CA THR A 130 0.26 8.68 13.20
C THR A 130 -0.41 7.47 13.84
N PHE A 131 -1.53 6.99 13.28
CA PHE A 131 -2.19 5.77 13.77
C PHE A 131 -1.30 4.54 13.60
N PHE A 132 -0.64 4.40 12.46
CA PHE A 132 0.32 3.31 12.23
C PHE A 132 1.50 3.40 13.19
N ALA A 133 2.10 4.57 13.35
CA ALA A 133 3.20 4.81 14.29
C ALA A 133 2.80 4.45 15.73
N GLY A 134 1.60 4.85 16.15
CA GLY A 134 1.05 4.53 17.47
C GLY A 134 0.91 3.02 17.72
N SER A 135 0.58 2.24 16.69
CA SER A 135 0.52 0.78 16.79
C SER A 135 1.88 0.12 17.05
N LEU A 136 2.97 0.80 16.70
CA LEU A 136 4.35 0.34 16.85
C LEU A 136 5.09 1.01 18.01
N ASP A 137 4.45 1.96 18.71
CA ASP A 137 5.05 2.77 19.77
C ASP A 137 6.31 3.54 19.28
N ILE A 138 6.23 4.10 18.07
CA ILE A 138 7.25 4.95 17.46
C ILE A 138 6.69 6.33 17.09
N SER A 139 7.57 7.29 16.76
CA SER A 139 7.13 8.60 16.27
C SER A 139 6.59 8.52 14.84
N VAL A 140 5.81 9.52 14.43
CA VAL A 140 5.28 9.60 13.05
C VAL A 140 6.40 9.79 12.03
N GLU A 141 7.47 10.47 12.40
CA GLU A 141 8.67 10.64 11.58
C GLU A 141 9.40 9.31 11.37
N GLU A 142 9.59 8.54 12.45
CA GLU A 142 10.17 7.19 12.36
C GLU A 142 9.30 6.26 11.50
N ALA A 143 7.97 6.36 11.60
CA ALA A 143 7.07 5.58 10.74
C ALA A 143 7.21 5.94 9.25
N ALA A 144 7.40 7.23 8.93
CA ALA A 144 7.62 7.68 7.56
C ALA A 144 8.92 7.09 6.97
N GLU A 145 9.98 7.00 7.75
CA GLU A 145 11.24 6.35 7.35
C GLU A 145 11.07 4.83 7.25
N TYR A 146 10.43 4.21 8.24
CA TYR A 146 10.19 2.77 8.28
C TYR A 146 9.41 2.27 7.05
N LEU A 147 8.41 3.02 6.60
CA LEU A 147 7.61 2.70 5.41
C LEU A 147 8.43 2.63 4.09
N THR A 148 9.65 3.13 4.08
CA THR A 148 10.55 3.03 2.92
C THR A 148 11.33 1.71 2.89
N THR A 149 11.26 0.91 3.95
CA THR A 149 11.90 -0.40 4.05
C THR A 149 10.97 -1.52 3.60
N PHE A 150 11.53 -2.71 3.31
CA PHE A 150 10.74 -3.90 3.01
C PHE A 150 9.82 -4.26 4.19
N GLU A 151 10.36 -4.27 5.39
CA GLU A 151 9.62 -4.60 6.62
C GLU A 151 8.49 -3.61 6.87
N GLY A 152 8.76 -2.32 6.80
CA GLY A 152 7.74 -1.29 7.03
C GLY A 152 6.64 -1.27 5.99
N ALA A 153 6.99 -1.49 4.71
CA ALA A 153 6.01 -1.60 3.63
C ALA A 153 5.08 -2.82 3.81
N CYS A 154 5.62 -3.95 4.29
CA CYS A 154 4.83 -5.12 4.65
C CYS A 154 3.99 -4.88 5.91
N GLN A 155 4.60 -4.34 6.96
CA GLN A 155 3.93 -4.15 8.24
C GLN A 155 2.77 -3.16 8.15
N SER A 156 2.89 -2.09 7.40
CA SER A 156 1.79 -1.16 7.16
C SER A 156 0.60 -1.82 6.49
N ALA A 157 0.84 -2.73 5.54
CA ALA A 157 -0.21 -3.51 4.89
C ALA A 157 -0.87 -4.50 5.87
N CYS A 158 -0.09 -5.19 6.70
CA CYS A 158 -0.61 -6.08 7.75
C CYS A 158 -1.44 -5.30 8.78
N TRP A 159 -0.95 -4.14 9.22
CA TRP A 159 -1.67 -3.27 10.13
C TRP A 159 -2.98 -2.76 9.54
N PHE A 160 -3.00 -2.34 8.29
CA PHE A 160 -4.22 -1.96 7.58
C PHE A 160 -5.23 -3.12 7.52
N TRP A 161 -4.72 -4.31 7.23
CA TRP A 161 -5.52 -5.55 7.17
C TRP A 161 -6.19 -5.86 8.50
N GLU A 162 -5.43 -5.84 9.58
CA GLU A 162 -5.94 -6.05 10.95
C GLU A 162 -6.90 -4.96 11.37
N SER A 163 -6.53 -3.68 11.22
CA SER A 163 -7.33 -2.52 11.63
C SER A 163 -8.69 -2.45 10.95
N ASN A 164 -8.82 -3.03 9.74
CA ASN A 164 -10.07 -3.12 9.00
C ASN A 164 -10.74 -4.49 9.14
N ASN A 165 -10.21 -5.37 9.99
CA ASN A 165 -10.74 -6.71 10.26
C ASN A 165 -10.96 -7.54 8.97
N LEU A 166 -9.97 -7.52 8.08
CA LEU A 166 -10.09 -8.10 6.74
C LEU A 166 -9.98 -9.63 6.72
N ASN A 167 -9.41 -10.25 7.76
CA ASN A 167 -9.34 -11.71 7.88
C ASN A 167 -10.72 -12.38 7.79
N GLN A 168 -11.77 -11.75 8.34
CA GLN A 168 -13.13 -12.30 8.27
C GLN A 168 -13.65 -12.49 6.84
N TRP A 169 -13.22 -11.64 5.92
CA TRP A 169 -13.60 -11.72 4.49
C TRP A 169 -12.70 -12.68 3.73
N ALA A 170 -11.42 -12.74 4.09
CA ALA A 170 -10.49 -13.75 3.57
C ALA A 170 -10.95 -15.17 3.92
N ASP A 171 -11.39 -15.39 5.15
CA ASP A 171 -11.92 -16.69 5.62
C ASP A 171 -13.14 -17.15 4.80
N LYS A 172 -13.93 -16.21 4.28
CA LYS A 172 -15.08 -16.47 3.42
C LYS A 172 -14.73 -16.56 1.93
N GLY A 173 -13.49 -16.28 1.55
CA GLY A 173 -13.08 -16.16 0.15
C GLY A 173 -13.76 -14.98 -0.58
N ASP A 174 -14.23 -13.98 0.16
CA ASP A 174 -14.98 -12.84 -0.38
C ASP A 174 -14.05 -11.74 -0.88
N ILE A 175 -13.47 -11.97 -2.06
CA ILE A 175 -12.53 -11.03 -2.70
C ILE A 175 -13.23 -9.75 -3.14
N LEU A 176 -14.53 -9.81 -3.46
CA LEU A 176 -15.30 -8.61 -3.80
C LEU A 176 -15.36 -7.62 -2.62
N THR A 177 -15.71 -8.11 -1.44
CA THR A 177 -15.79 -7.26 -0.24
C THR A 177 -14.40 -6.76 0.16
N LEU A 178 -13.36 -7.61 0.12
CA LEU A 178 -11.97 -7.20 0.35
C LEU A 178 -11.58 -6.06 -0.60
N THR A 179 -11.86 -6.20 -1.88
CA THR A 179 -11.56 -5.17 -2.88
C THR A 179 -12.26 -3.85 -2.56
N LYS A 180 -13.54 -3.88 -2.21
CA LYS A 180 -14.28 -2.69 -1.82
C LYS A 180 -13.73 -2.00 -0.57
N ARG A 181 -13.29 -2.79 0.41
CA ARG A 181 -12.70 -2.28 1.66
C ARG A 181 -11.32 -1.64 1.44
N ILE A 182 -10.54 -2.17 0.54
CA ILE A 182 -9.18 -1.67 0.24
C ILE A 182 -9.23 -0.50 -0.75
N ASN A 183 -10.01 -0.62 -1.83
CA ASN A 183 -10.02 0.33 -2.94
C ASN A 183 -11.15 1.35 -2.86
N GLY A 184 -12.20 1.08 -2.11
CA GLY A 184 -13.42 1.88 -2.07
C GLY A 184 -14.40 1.58 -3.22
N GLY A 185 -14.05 0.69 -4.14
CA GLY A 185 -14.84 0.27 -5.29
C GLY A 185 -14.44 -1.11 -5.78
N THR A 186 -14.60 -1.37 -7.07
CA THR A 186 -14.33 -2.68 -7.68
C THR A 186 -13.20 -2.64 -8.71
N ILE A 187 -12.37 -1.60 -8.68
CA ILE A 187 -11.25 -1.46 -9.62
C ILE A 187 -10.29 -2.63 -9.44
N GLY A 188 -9.97 -3.29 -10.56
CA GLY A 188 -9.03 -4.41 -10.59
C GLY A 188 -9.57 -5.71 -9.99
N LEU A 189 -10.88 -5.85 -9.77
CA LEU A 189 -11.46 -7.06 -9.16
C LEU A 189 -11.06 -8.34 -9.89
N GLU A 190 -11.10 -8.36 -11.21
CA GLU A 190 -10.71 -9.54 -12.00
C GLU A 190 -9.24 -9.92 -11.80
N ASP A 191 -8.34 -8.93 -11.79
CA ASP A 191 -6.92 -9.16 -11.55
C ASP A 191 -6.66 -9.67 -10.12
N ARG A 192 -7.35 -9.11 -9.12
CA ARG A 192 -7.27 -9.56 -7.72
C ARG A 192 -7.75 -11.00 -7.55
N ILE A 193 -8.86 -11.37 -8.20
CA ILE A 193 -9.37 -12.75 -8.21
C ILE A 193 -8.37 -13.69 -8.90
N LYS A 194 -7.76 -13.27 -9.99
CA LYS A 194 -6.75 -14.06 -10.70
C LYS A 194 -5.53 -14.32 -9.80
N HIS A 195 -5.01 -13.29 -9.12
CA HIS A 195 -3.94 -13.44 -8.15
C HIS A 195 -4.33 -14.37 -7.00
N TYR A 196 -5.55 -14.22 -6.47
CA TYR A 196 -6.07 -15.05 -5.39
C TYR A 196 -6.15 -16.53 -5.78
N ASN A 197 -6.76 -16.85 -6.92
CA ASN A 197 -6.88 -18.22 -7.40
C ASN A 197 -5.50 -18.84 -7.66
N HIS A 198 -4.57 -18.07 -8.21
CA HIS A 198 -3.21 -18.53 -8.41
C HIS A 198 -2.50 -18.79 -7.08
N ALA A 199 -2.65 -17.92 -6.10
CA ALA A 199 -2.07 -18.11 -4.78
C ALA A 199 -2.65 -19.35 -4.06
N LEU A 200 -3.96 -19.59 -4.13
CA LEU A 200 -4.59 -20.81 -3.62
C LEU A 200 -3.97 -22.05 -4.26
N HIS A 201 -3.85 -22.05 -5.58
CA HIS A 201 -3.24 -23.18 -6.31
C HIS A 201 -1.80 -23.45 -5.85
N VAL A 202 -0.98 -22.40 -5.70
CA VAL A 202 0.41 -22.52 -5.21
C VAL A 202 0.45 -23.06 -3.78
N LEU A 203 -0.53 -22.70 -2.93
CA LEU A 203 -0.64 -23.20 -1.56
C LEU A 203 -1.26 -24.60 -1.46
N GLY A 204 -1.74 -25.16 -2.56
CA GLY A 204 -2.27 -26.52 -2.64
C GLY A 204 -3.74 -26.67 -2.22
N ILE A 205 -4.52 -25.62 -2.36
CA ILE A 205 -5.96 -25.60 -2.05
C ILE A 205 -6.81 -25.05 -3.19
#